data_63e14a90853b44962015b227e25e91e6
#
_entry.id   63e14a90853b44962015b227e25e91e6
#
_cell.length_a   1.000
_cell.length_b   1.000
_cell.length_c   1.000
_cell.angle_alpha   90.00
_cell.angle_beta   90.00
_cell.angle_gamma   90.00
#
_symmetry.space_group_name_H-M   'P 1'
#
loop_
_entity.id
_entity.type
_entity.pdbx_description
1 polymer ?
#
loop_
_entity_poly.entity_id
_entity_poly.type
_entity_poly.pdbx_seq_one_letter_code
_entity_poly.pdbx_strand_id
1 'polypeptide(L)'
;MPTMPISPTSPSAQPSPAVLTAALYLFVDLPDYAALREPLQALCEAHGVRGMLLLAPEGINGTIAGSPDGVQAVLAWLRSDARLAPLRHKEALGDRQPFYRMRVRLKREIVTLGVPGLQPALHAGTYVKPEDWNALIDDPEVVVIDVRNDYEIGIGSFERAVNPGTRTFTEFPAWVEAERQPGGLLAGQPRVAMFCTGGIRCEKSTALLRSQGFGEVYHLEGGILKYLETVPPTESRWHGDCFVFDERVSVGHGLVPGHHQLCRSCRMPLGAEELTSPLYEAGVSCPHCHGSRTPGQLQALRERERQMRLAAERGQEHIGARLPSAQPSQSALDAAPTPALPTHLPVLYSFRRCPYAMRARLALAASGQACELREVVLRDKPAALLAASPKGTVPVLVLPEEGGAKVIDQSLDIMRWALQRSDPGRWLQPSTGDDLQAMLALIAACDGTFKQVLDHCKYPSRYPGEEAGTPGHAAAWATADGWVMQALEARLVTQAWLFGSHATLADMAVAPFVRQFAGIDAARWEAGAWPRTRQWLAGWQALPLFEAVMGKYPAWREGDAPVVFAPR
;
A
#
# COMPACT_ATOMS: atom_id res chain seq x y z
N MET A 1 -29.94 51.97 42.14
CA MET A 1 -29.04 50.88 41.80
C MET A 1 -29.69 50.07 40.71
N PRO A 2 -29.15 50.07 39.45
CA PRO A 2 -29.66 49.23 38.39
C PRO A 2 -29.03 47.83 38.43
N THR A 3 -29.87 46.81 38.33
CA THR A 3 -29.56 45.39 38.26
C THR A 3 -28.84 45.08 36.93
N MET A 4 -27.66 44.47 37.03
CA MET A 4 -26.92 43.96 35.86
C MET A 4 -27.58 42.68 35.30
N PRO A 5 -27.62 42.49 34.00
CA PRO A 5 -28.15 41.27 33.38
C PRO A 5 -27.11 40.13 33.50
N ILE A 6 -27.58 38.95 33.88
CA ILE A 6 -26.84 37.70 33.94
C ILE A 6 -26.52 37.28 32.49
N SER A 7 -25.25 37.13 32.18
CA SER A 7 -24.78 36.57 30.90
C SER A 7 -25.17 35.09 30.78
N PRO A 8 -25.58 34.63 29.58
CA PRO A 8 -25.91 33.21 29.39
C PRO A 8 -24.63 32.36 29.47
N THR A 9 -24.70 31.34 30.30
CA THR A 9 -23.72 30.25 30.41
C THR A 9 -23.51 29.59 29.04
N SER A 10 -22.25 29.55 28.60
CA SER A 10 -21.83 28.80 27.42
C SER A 10 -22.26 27.32 27.52
N PRO A 11 -22.73 26.70 26.43
CA PRO A 11 -23.08 25.29 26.47
C PRO A 11 -21.84 24.45 26.80
N SER A 12 -21.94 23.61 27.82
CA SER A 12 -20.92 22.64 28.19
C SER A 12 -20.62 21.76 26.99
N ALA A 13 -19.36 21.76 26.54
CA ALA A 13 -18.86 20.82 25.54
C ALA A 13 -19.14 19.39 26.03
N GLN A 14 -19.94 18.63 25.31
CA GLN A 14 -20.12 17.21 25.57
C GLN A 14 -18.74 16.53 25.44
N PRO A 15 -18.34 15.67 26.37
CA PRO A 15 -17.08 14.94 26.24
C PRO A 15 -17.09 14.13 24.94
N SER A 16 -16.06 14.30 24.14
CA SER A 16 -15.87 13.48 22.95
C SER A 16 -15.92 12.01 23.33
N PRO A 17 -16.60 11.14 22.56
CA PRO A 17 -16.70 9.72 22.90
C PRO A 17 -15.30 9.13 23.00
N ALA A 18 -15.01 8.46 24.12
CA ALA A 18 -13.74 7.80 24.33
C ALA A 18 -13.48 6.75 23.23
N VAL A 19 -12.30 6.75 22.65
CA VAL A 19 -11.86 5.78 21.64
C VAL A 19 -10.96 4.75 22.32
N LEU A 20 -11.37 3.48 22.28
CA LEU A 20 -10.57 2.36 22.74
C LEU A 20 -9.68 1.88 21.59
N THR A 21 -8.37 1.80 21.84
CA THR A 21 -7.39 1.17 20.93
C THR A 21 -6.95 -0.15 21.54
N ALA A 22 -7.02 -1.24 20.76
CA ALA A 22 -6.60 -2.57 21.16
C ALA A 22 -5.52 -3.10 20.20
N ALA A 23 -4.30 -3.32 20.72
CA ALA A 23 -3.22 -4.00 20.03
C ALA A 23 -3.20 -5.47 20.42
N LEU A 24 -3.22 -6.38 19.46
CA LEU A 24 -3.37 -7.81 19.67
C LEU A 24 -2.46 -8.63 18.75
N TYR A 25 -2.00 -9.77 19.23
CA TYR A 25 -1.42 -10.82 18.39
C TYR A 25 -1.55 -12.19 19.08
N LEU A 26 -1.51 -13.24 18.26
CA LEU A 26 -1.42 -14.61 18.72
C LEU A 26 -0.79 -15.47 17.65
N PHE A 27 0.27 -16.20 18.01
CA PHE A 27 0.77 -17.29 17.19
C PHE A 27 -0.04 -18.55 17.46
N VAL A 28 -0.69 -19.07 16.45
CA VAL A 28 -1.52 -20.28 16.50
C VAL A 28 -1.66 -20.85 15.09
N ASP A 29 -1.75 -22.17 14.95
CA ASP A 29 -2.01 -22.80 13.66
C ASP A 29 -3.41 -22.41 13.16
N LEU A 30 -3.47 -21.72 12.02
CA LEU A 30 -4.69 -21.13 11.46
C LEU A 30 -4.75 -21.39 9.95
N PRO A 31 -4.84 -22.64 9.50
CA PRO A 31 -4.73 -23.01 8.08
C PRO A 31 -5.84 -22.41 7.21
N ASP A 32 -7.02 -22.15 7.78
CA ASP A 32 -8.19 -21.55 7.15
C ASP A 32 -8.27 -20.01 7.31
N TYR A 33 -7.17 -19.36 7.72
CA TYR A 33 -7.09 -17.91 7.98
C TYR A 33 -7.70 -17.02 6.89
N ALA A 34 -7.71 -17.50 5.65
CA ALA A 34 -8.26 -16.77 4.52
C ALA A 34 -9.80 -16.63 4.62
N ALA A 35 -10.48 -17.63 5.17
CA ALA A 35 -11.93 -17.62 5.36
C ALA A 35 -12.40 -16.62 6.43
N LEU A 36 -11.52 -16.31 7.40
CA LEU A 36 -11.84 -15.35 8.47
C LEU A 36 -11.82 -13.89 7.99
N ARG A 37 -11.22 -13.61 6.85
CA ARG A 37 -10.98 -12.23 6.38
C ARG A 37 -12.26 -11.44 6.16
N GLU A 38 -13.17 -11.94 5.35
CA GLU A 38 -14.38 -11.21 4.96
C GLU A 38 -15.35 -11.02 6.14
N PRO A 39 -15.65 -12.06 6.96
CA PRO A 39 -16.48 -11.89 8.15
C PRO A 39 -15.90 -10.87 9.14
N LEU A 40 -14.58 -10.94 9.39
CA LEU A 40 -13.90 -10.02 10.31
C LEU A 40 -13.88 -8.58 9.80
N GLN A 41 -13.65 -8.37 8.49
CA GLN A 41 -13.71 -7.05 7.88
C GLN A 41 -15.11 -6.45 7.99
N ALA A 42 -16.15 -7.23 7.66
CA ALA A 42 -17.54 -6.81 7.73
C ALA A 42 -17.98 -6.47 9.17
N LEU A 43 -17.58 -7.30 10.14
CA LEU A 43 -17.86 -7.06 11.56
C LEU A 43 -17.23 -5.74 12.05
N CYS A 44 -15.95 -5.54 11.76
CA CYS A 44 -15.26 -4.28 12.11
C CYS A 44 -15.95 -3.06 11.50
N GLU A 45 -16.36 -3.15 10.22
CA GLU A 45 -17.04 -2.06 9.54
C GLU A 45 -18.43 -1.78 10.13
N ALA A 46 -19.20 -2.82 10.48
CA ALA A 46 -20.51 -2.70 11.11
C ALA A 46 -20.45 -2.00 12.47
N HIS A 47 -19.39 -2.25 13.23
CA HIS A 47 -19.18 -1.63 14.56
C HIS A 47 -18.36 -0.33 14.50
N GLY A 48 -18.07 0.22 13.31
CA GLY A 48 -17.28 1.45 13.15
C GLY A 48 -15.82 1.34 13.62
N VAL A 49 -15.32 0.10 13.80
CA VAL A 49 -13.94 -0.18 14.21
C VAL A 49 -12.99 0.02 13.04
N ARG A 50 -11.89 0.74 13.27
CA ARG A 50 -10.86 1.02 12.27
C ARG A 50 -9.52 0.44 12.74
N GLY A 51 -8.60 0.18 11.80
CA GLY A 51 -7.29 -0.36 12.14
C GLY A 51 -6.73 -1.27 11.05
N MET A 52 -5.77 -2.10 11.44
CA MET A 52 -5.18 -3.10 10.59
C MET A 52 -5.04 -4.43 11.33
N LEU A 53 -5.61 -5.48 10.77
CA LEU A 53 -5.40 -6.86 11.21
C LEU A 53 -4.71 -7.65 10.10
N LEU A 54 -3.71 -8.43 10.46
CA LEU A 54 -2.99 -9.36 9.61
C LEU A 54 -3.39 -10.77 10.00
N LEU A 55 -3.80 -11.57 9.03
CA LEU A 55 -4.10 -13.00 9.18
C LEU A 55 -3.09 -13.80 8.36
N ALA A 56 -2.55 -14.86 8.93
CA ALA A 56 -1.61 -15.76 8.28
C ALA A 56 -1.83 -17.19 8.77
N PRO A 57 -1.25 -18.23 8.12
CA PRO A 57 -1.32 -19.60 8.62
C PRO A 57 -0.79 -19.76 10.05
N GLU A 58 0.09 -18.86 10.50
CA GLU A 58 0.71 -18.87 11.82
C GLU A 58 -0.03 -18.03 12.88
N GLY A 59 -1.21 -17.41 12.53
CA GLY A 59 -2.02 -16.68 13.50
C GLY A 59 -2.55 -15.32 13.06
N ILE A 60 -2.69 -14.40 14.03
CA ILE A 60 -3.24 -13.06 13.89
C ILE A 60 -2.36 -12.00 14.53
N ASN A 61 -2.29 -10.80 13.94
CA ASN A 61 -1.60 -9.63 14.50
C ASN A 61 -2.27 -8.33 14.03
N GLY A 62 -2.32 -7.33 14.88
CA GLY A 62 -2.70 -5.99 14.48
C GLY A 62 -3.14 -5.07 15.61
N THR A 63 -3.68 -3.92 15.19
CA THR A 63 -4.23 -2.91 16.11
C THR A 63 -5.54 -2.41 15.53
N ILE A 64 -6.55 -2.32 16.38
CA ILE A 64 -7.89 -1.81 16.07
C ILE A 64 -8.27 -0.71 17.05
N ALA A 65 -9.13 0.22 16.63
CA ALA A 65 -9.65 1.28 17.48
C ALA A 65 -11.08 1.64 17.08
N GLY A 66 -11.88 2.03 18.06
CA GLY A 66 -13.28 2.39 17.88
C GLY A 66 -13.94 2.70 19.22
N SER A 67 -15.29 2.71 19.23
CA SER A 67 -16.01 2.74 20.50
C SER A 67 -15.64 1.53 21.36
N PRO A 68 -15.60 1.65 22.69
CA PRO A 68 -15.30 0.51 23.56
C PRO A 68 -16.16 -0.73 23.21
N ASP A 69 -17.46 -0.55 23.06
CA ASP A 69 -18.39 -1.64 22.72
C ASP A 69 -18.07 -2.28 21.37
N GLY A 70 -17.73 -1.45 20.36
CA GLY A 70 -17.37 -1.95 19.03
C GLY A 70 -16.08 -2.78 19.04
N VAL A 71 -15.06 -2.32 19.76
CA VAL A 71 -13.79 -3.06 19.92
C VAL A 71 -14.02 -4.37 20.67
N GLN A 72 -14.80 -4.34 21.78
CA GLN A 72 -15.11 -5.53 22.56
C GLN A 72 -15.93 -6.55 21.75
N ALA A 73 -16.87 -6.11 20.89
CA ALA A 73 -17.61 -7.00 20.00
C ALA A 73 -16.66 -7.74 19.02
N VAL A 74 -15.68 -7.04 18.45
CA VAL A 74 -14.69 -7.66 17.56
C VAL A 74 -13.81 -8.65 18.33
N LEU A 75 -13.34 -8.30 19.53
CA LEU A 75 -12.53 -9.19 20.38
C LEU A 75 -13.32 -10.44 20.82
N ALA A 76 -14.60 -10.28 21.17
CA ALA A 76 -15.47 -11.39 21.53
C ALA A 76 -15.68 -12.35 20.36
N TRP A 77 -15.90 -11.81 19.14
CA TRP A 77 -16.02 -12.62 17.94
C TRP A 77 -14.72 -13.39 17.64
N LEU A 78 -13.57 -12.75 17.73
CA LEU A 78 -12.28 -13.44 17.57
C LEU A 78 -12.13 -14.59 18.57
N ARG A 79 -12.45 -14.36 19.83
CA ARG A 79 -12.36 -15.36 20.90
C ARG A 79 -13.42 -16.46 20.85
N SER A 80 -14.47 -16.31 20.04
CA SER A 80 -15.45 -17.39 19.79
C SER A 80 -14.87 -18.55 18.97
N ASP A 81 -13.78 -18.32 18.21
CA ASP A 81 -12.97 -19.40 17.64
C ASP A 81 -12.07 -19.98 18.75
N ALA A 82 -12.20 -21.28 19.01
CA ALA A 82 -11.46 -21.97 20.07
C ALA A 82 -9.94 -21.80 19.96
N ARG A 83 -9.42 -21.67 18.75
CA ARG A 83 -7.98 -21.46 18.46
C ARG A 83 -7.55 -20.05 18.88
N LEU A 84 -8.42 -19.06 18.73
CA LEU A 84 -8.19 -17.65 19.07
C LEU A 84 -8.67 -17.29 20.48
N ALA A 85 -9.29 -18.22 21.22
CA ALA A 85 -9.75 -17.98 22.59
C ALA A 85 -8.65 -17.43 23.53
N PRO A 86 -7.36 -17.87 23.45
CA PRO A 86 -6.28 -17.33 24.26
C PRO A 86 -5.81 -15.93 23.85
N LEU A 87 -6.39 -15.31 22.82
CA LEU A 87 -5.96 -14.02 22.29
C LEU A 87 -5.90 -12.96 23.38
N ARG A 88 -4.70 -12.48 23.67
CA ARG A 88 -4.45 -11.35 24.57
C ARG A 88 -4.36 -10.07 23.75
N HIS A 89 -4.68 -8.96 24.37
CA HIS A 89 -4.58 -7.64 23.77
C HIS A 89 -4.14 -6.61 24.81
N LYS A 90 -3.65 -5.48 24.34
CA LYS A 90 -3.34 -4.31 25.15
C LYS A 90 -4.30 -3.20 24.79
N GLU A 91 -4.84 -2.52 25.77
CA GLU A 91 -5.80 -1.44 25.61
C GLU A 91 -5.17 -0.07 25.93
N ALA A 92 -5.59 0.94 25.18
CA ALA A 92 -5.32 2.33 25.50
C ALA A 92 -6.56 3.17 25.17
N LEU A 93 -6.98 4.02 26.09
CA LEU A 93 -8.06 4.99 25.87
C LEU A 93 -7.48 6.29 25.32
N GLY A 94 -8.18 6.89 24.38
CA GLY A 94 -7.84 8.18 23.78
C GLY A 94 -9.09 8.97 23.41
N ASP A 95 -8.89 10.20 23.00
CA ASP A 95 -9.94 11.14 22.57
C ASP A 95 -10.11 11.18 21.05
N ARG A 96 -9.21 10.51 20.28
CA ARG A 96 -9.20 10.53 18.83
C ARG A 96 -9.04 9.14 18.24
N GLN A 97 -9.68 8.94 17.08
CA GLN A 97 -9.53 7.73 16.28
C GLN A 97 -8.14 7.72 15.60
N PRO A 98 -7.21 6.80 15.96
CA PRO A 98 -5.85 6.77 15.43
C PRO A 98 -5.73 6.13 14.04
N PHE A 99 -6.84 5.69 13.45
CA PHE A 99 -6.84 5.03 12.15
C PHE A 99 -7.89 5.63 11.21
N TYR A 100 -7.52 5.84 9.96
CA TYR A 100 -8.43 6.38 8.94
C TYR A 100 -9.42 5.35 8.39
N ARG A 101 -9.09 4.04 8.41
CA ARG A 101 -9.90 2.96 7.82
C ARG A 101 -9.59 1.61 8.44
N MET A 102 -10.50 0.64 8.27
CA MET A 102 -10.25 -0.76 8.60
C MET A 102 -9.59 -1.51 7.43
N ARG A 103 -8.66 -2.43 7.75
CA ARG A 103 -8.06 -3.35 6.80
C ARG A 103 -7.75 -4.69 7.45
N VAL A 104 -8.38 -5.76 6.99
CA VAL A 104 -7.95 -7.12 7.27
C VAL A 104 -7.14 -7.63 6.08
N ARG A 105 -5.89 -8.04 6.31
CA ARG A 105 -4.96 -8.45 5.26
C ARG A 105 -4.48 -9.87 5.46
N LEU A 106 -4.50 -10.64 4.39
CA LEU A 106 -3.86 -11.95 4.35
C LEU A 106 -2.36 -11.78 4.10
N LYS A 107 -1.54 -12.49 4.86
CA LYS A 107 -0.09 -12.49 4.79
C LYS A 107 0.43 -13.94 4.83
N ARG A 108 1.71 -14.14 4.52
CA ARG A 108 2.40 -15.41 4.75
C ARG A 108 2.81 -15.58 6.21
N GLU A 109 3.11 -14.46 6.87
CA GLU A 109 3.56 -14.35 8.25
C GLU A 109 2.85 -13.17 8.92
N ILE A 110 2.48 -13.28 10.19
CA ILE A 110 1.87 -12.17 10.95
C ILE A 110 2.91 -11.10 11.35
N VAL A 111 4.18 -11.49 11.42
CA VAL A 111 5.34 -10.61 11.45
C VAL A 111 6.43 -11.25 10.60
N THR A 112 6.92 -10.55 9.58
CA THR A 112 7.77 -11.16 8.55
C THR A 112 9.21 -11.25 9.02
N LEU A 113 9.71 -12.47 9.24
CA LEU A 113 11.11 -12.77 9.49
C LEU A 113 11.78 -13.41 8.25
N GLY A 114 10.99 -14.12 7.44
CA GLY A 114 11.47 -14.74 6.20
C GLY A 114 12.17 -16.10 6.37
N VAL A 115 12.06 -16.73 7.53
CA VAL A 115 12.62 -18.06 7.81
C VAL A 115 11.51 -19.11 7.76
N PRO A 116 11.51 -19.99 6.75
CA PRO A 116 10.49 -21.04 6.63
C PRO A 116 10.54 -22.05 7.77
N GLY A 117 9.39 -22.58 8.16
CA GLY A 117 9.30 -23.70 9.13
C GLY A 117 9.47 -23.32 10.59
N LEU A 118 9.66 -22.04 10.90
CA LEU A 118 9.71 -21.58 12.28
C LEU A 118 8.34 -21.71 12.94
N GLN A 119 8.28 -22.28 14.14
CA GLN A 119 7.06 -22.45 14.93
C GLN A 119 7.17 -21.71 16.26
N PRO A 120 6.95 -20.39 16.31
CA PRO A 120 7.10 -19.60 17.53
C PRO A 120 6.20 -20.08 18.67
N ALA A 121 4.97 -20.53 18.36
CA ALA A 121 4.04 -21.07 19.35
C ALA A 121 4.61 -22.25 20.19
N LEU A 122 5.57 -23.01 19.64
CA LEU A 122 6.16 -24.19 20.30
C LEU A 122 7.57 -23.93 20.82
N HIS A 123 8.32 -23.03 20.21
CA HIS A 123 9.76 -22.90 20.39
C HIS A 123 10.23 -21.50 20.80
N ALA A 124 9.31 -20.59 21.18
CA ALA A 124 9.72 -19.28 21.71
C ALA A 124 10.65 -19.42 22.93
N GLY A 125 11.47 -18.40 23.17
CA GLY A 125 12.34 -18.32 24.34
C GLY A 125 11.54 -18.19 25.64
N THR A 126 12.26 -18.16 26.75
CA THR A 126 11.66 -17.99 28.09
C THR A 126 11.15 -16.56 28.27
N TYR A 127 9.89 -16.42 28.63
CA TYR A 127 9.28 -15.12 28.97
C TYR A 127 9.81 -14.62 30.30
N VAL A 128 10.25 -13.36 30.33
CA VAL A 128 10.69 -12.67 31.55
C VAL A 128 9.74 -11.48 31.78
N LYS A 129 9.17 -11.42 32.98
CA LYS A 129 8.27 -10.34 33.36
C LYS A 129 9.00 -9.01 33.45
N PRO A 130 8.31 -7.87 33.23
CA PRO A 130 8.94 -6.55 33.38
C PRO A 130 9.63 -6.33 34.74
N GLU A 131 9.08 -6.86 35.81
CA GLU A 131 9.61 -6.72 37.16
C GLU A 131 10.97 -7.43 37.35
N ASP A 132 11.20 -8.52 36.63
CA ASP A 132 12.42 -9.33 36.67
C ASP A 132 13.41 -8.95 35.58
N TRP A 133 12.99 -8.09 34.62
CA TRP A 133 13.76 -7.77 33.42
C TRP A 133 15.08 -7.06 33.73
N ASN A 134 15.06 -6.07 34.64
CA ASN A 134 16.26 -5.32 35.00
C ASN A 134 17.36 -6.24 35.54
N ALA A 135 17.01 -7.18 36.43
CA ALA A 135 17.98 -8.13 36.99
C ALA A 135 18.65 -9.01 35.91
N LEU A 136 17.89 -9.39 34.86
CA LEU A 136 18.44 -10.16 33.75
C LEU A 136 19.37 -9.32 32.87
N ILE A 137 18.99 -8.10 32.50
CA ILE A 137 19.78 -7.28 31.60
C ILE A 137 20.96 -6.57 32.26
N ASP A 138 20.96 -6.46 33.60
CA ASP A 138 22.10 -5.94 34.37
C ASP A 138 23.25 -6.99 34.49
N ASP A 139 22.95 -8.29 34.24
CA ASP A 139 23.97 -9.36 34.24
C ASP A 139 24.91 -9.17 33.04
N PRO A 140 26.26 -9.01 33.28
CA PRO A 140 27.25 -8.80 32.21
C PRO A 140 27.39 -9.99 31.27
N GLU A 141 27.02 -11.22 31.72
CA GLU A 141 27.10 -12.45 30.93
C GLU A 141 25.90 -12.59 29.96
N VAL A 142 24.94 -11.68 29.98
CA VAL A 142 23.77 -11.69 29.10
C VAL A 142 23.94 -10.69 27.97
N VAL A 143 23.84 -11.18 26.74
CA VAL A 143 23.77 -10.34 25.54
C VAL A 143 22.35 -9.82 25.37
N VAL A 144 22.17 -8.51 25.50
CA VAL A 144 20.85 -7.87 25.36
C VAL A 144 20.70 -7.35 23.95
N ILE A 145 19.64 -7.77 23.22
CA ILE A 145 19.45 -7.46 21.81
C ILE A 145 18.10 -6.77 21.60
N ASP A 146 18.12 -5.58 21.00
CA ASP A 146 16.92 -4.90 20.52
C ASP A 146 16.56 -5.40 19.11
N VAL A 147 15.52 -6.23 18.99
CA VAL A 147 15.11 -6.82 17.70
C VAL A 147 14.17 -5.91 16.88
N ARG A 148 14.13 -4.63 17.19
CA ARG A 148 13.42 -3.63 16.41
C ARG A 148 14.26 -3.16 15.21
N ASN A 149 13.64 -2.37 14.35
CA ASN A 149 14.35 -1.74 13.25
C ASN A 149 15.17 -0.54 13.77
N ASP A 150 16.26 -0.22 13.10
CA ASP A 150 17.20 0.85 13.47
C ASP A 150 16.51 2.18 13.77
N TYR A 151 15.53 2.60 12.97
CA TYR A 151 14.78 3.85 13.18
C TYR A 151 13.92 3.85 14.47
N GLU A 152 13.52 2.67 14.96
CA GLU A 152 12.79 2.56 16.23
C GLU A 152 13.75 2.64 17.42
N ILE A 153 14.94 2.06 17.25
CA ILE A 153 16.02 2.05 18.26
C ILE A 153 16.58 3.46 18.45
N GLY A 154 16.70 4.22 17.36
CA GLY A 154 17.24 5.59 17.37
C GLY A 154 16.50 6.57 18.26
N ILE A 155 15.25 6.31 18.64
CA ILE A 155 14.48 7.18 19.54
C ILE A 155 14.40 6.67 20.99
N GLY A 156 14.90 5.48 21.26
CA GLY A 156 15.02 4.95 22.61
C GLY A 156 15.27 3.44 22.63
N SER A 157 16.03 2.99 23.64
CA SER A 157 16.37 1.57 23.87
C SER A 157 16.75 1.33 25.33
N PHE A 158 16.96 0.06 25.71
CA PHE A 158 17.52 -0.27 27.02
C PHE A 158 19.04 -0.04 27.07
N GLU A 159 19.54 0.26 28.26
CA GLU A 159 20.97 0.28 28.52
C GLU A 159 21.64 -1.01 28.03
N ARG A 160 22.86 -0.90 27.49
CA ARG A 160 23.69 -2.01 26.98
C ARG A 160 23.05 -2.83 25.84
N ALA A 161 21.86 -2.46 25.36
CA ALA A 161 21.25 -3.20 24.26
C ALA A 161 22.04 -3.06 22.96
N VAL A 162 22.29 -4.18 22.32
CA VAL A 162 22.90 -4.25 20.99
C VAL A 162 21.86 -3.85 19.95
N ASN A 163 22.22 -2.91 19.09
CA ASN A 163 21.45 -2.55 17.91
C ASN A 163 21.96 -3.36 16.70
N PRO A 164 21.18 -4.28 16.11
CA PRO A 164 21.58 -5.02 14.91
C PRO A 164 21.74 -4.15 13.65
N GLY A 165 21.32 -2.89 13.67
CA GLY A 165 21.37 -1.99 12.52
C GLY A 165 20.43 -2.37 11.38
N THR A 166 19.42 -3.19 11.63
CA THR A 166 18.50 -3.70 10.60
C THR A 166 17.46 -2.65 10.21
N ARG A 167 17.24 -2.48 8.92
CA ARG A 167 16.19 -1.61 8.38
C ARG A 167 14.83 -2.29 8.43
N THR A 168 14.83 -3.61 8.32
CA THR A 168 13.64 -4.46 8.36
C THR A 168 13.93 -5.71 9.17
N PHE A 169 12.93 -6.26 9.82
CA PHE A 169 13.07 -7.48 10.63
C PHE A 169 13.52 -8.71 9.81
N THR A 170 13.34 -8.70 8.50
CA THR A 170 13.83 -9.76 7.59
C THR A 170 15.34 -9.80 7.44
N GLU A 171 16.06 -8.77 7.87
CA GLU A 171 17.54 -8.72 7.86
C GLU A 171 18.14 -9.35 9.12
N PHE A 172 17.32 -9.53 10.18
CA PHE A 172 17.77 -10.07 11.46
C PHE A 172 18.40 -11.46 11.37
N PRO A 173 17.88 -12.44 10.58
CA PRO A 173 18.54 -13.75 10.45
C PRO A 173 19.95 -13.67 9.88
N ALA A 174 20.21 -12.79 8.93
CA ALA A 174 21.54 -12.59 8.35
C ALA A 174 22.51 -11.97 9.35
N TRP A 175 22.04 -11.03 10.17
CA TRP A 175 22.80 -10.45 11.26
C TRP A 175 23.16 -11.53 12.32
N VAL A 176 22.22 -12.36 12.74
CA VAL A 176 22.47 -13.49 13.65
C VAL A 176 23.53 -14.42 13.11
N GLU A 177 23.47 -14.77 11.83
CA GLU A 177 24.45 -15.65 11.19
C GLU A 177 25.86 -15.03 11.17
N ALA A 178 25.97 -13.72 10.96
CA ALA A 178 27.23 -13.00 11.02
C ALA A 178 27.82 -12.99 12.46
N GLU A 179 26.99 -12.70 13.47
CA GLU A 179 27.41 -12.62 14.87
C GLU A 179 27.72 -13.97 15.51
N ARG A 180 27.30 -15.09 14.91
CA ARG A 180 27.64 -16.46 15.33
C ARG A 180 29.03 -16.89 14.90
N GLN A 181 29.65 -16.16 13.98
CA GLN A 181 31.01 -16.47 13.53
C GLN A 181 32.04 -16.25 14.66
N PRO A 182 33.22 -16.91 14.60
CA PRO A 182 34.27 -16.69 15.60
C PRO A 182 34.61 -15.20 15.77
N GLY A 183 34.51 -14.71 17.00
CA GLY A 183 34.73 -13.30 17.34
C GLY A 183 33.49 -12.42 17.33
N GLY A 184 32.34 -12.94 16.86
CA GLY A 184 31.07 -12.23 16.94
C GLY A 184 30.41 -12.36 18.32
N LEU A 185 29.40 -11.50 18.59
CA LEU A 185 28.72 -11.42 19.89
C LEU A 185 27.97 -12.70 20.28
N LEU A 186 27.55 -13.49 19.31
CA LEU A 186 26.77 -14.71 19.50
C LEU A 186 27.66 -15.99 19.35
N ALA A 187 28.98 -15.81 19.19
CA ALA A 187 29.91 -16.91 19.18
C ALA A 187 29.89 -17.64 20.54
N GLY A 188 29.89 -18.99 20.50
CA GLY A 188 29.83 -19.79 21.74
C GLY A 188 28.48 -19.88 22.40
N GLN A 189 27.42 -19.36 21.77
CA GLN A 189 26.03 -19.45 22.23
C GLN A 189 25.81 -18.88 23.64
N PRO A 190 26.12 -17.58 23.88
CA PRO A 190 25.91 -16.94 25.18
C PRO A 190 24.43 -16.93 25.58
N ARG A 191 24.15 -16.55 26.84
CA ARG A 191 22.81 -16.21 27.32
C ARG A 191 22.34 -14.97 26.58
N VAL A 192 21.11 -14.99 26.03
CA VAL A 192 20.59 -13.90 25.22
C VAL A 192 19.24 -13.42 25.74
N ALA A 193 19.10 -12.12 25.93
CA ALA A 193 17.84 -11.47 26.27
C ALA A 193 17.39 -10.55 25.14
N MET A 194 16.16 -10.73 24.63
CA MET A 194 15.62 -9.99 23.49
C MET A 194 14.38 -9.21 23.85
N PHE A 195 14.20 -8.06 23.23
CA PHE A 195 13.00 -7.26 23.41
C PHE A 195 12.57 -6.58 22.11
N CYS A 196 11.27 -6.21 22.03
CA CYS A 196 10.71 -5.37 20.98
C CYS A 196 9.52 -4.58 21.55
N THR A 197 8.87 -3.75 20.73
CA THR A 197 7.77 -2.88 21.14
C THR A 197 6.67 -3.62 21.91
N GLY A 198 6.13 -4.71 21.35
CA GLY A 198 4.98 -5.43 21.91
C GLY A 198 5.17 -6.91 22.22
N GLY A 199 6.36 -7.49 21.92
CA GLY A 199 6.69 -8.91 22.16
C GLY A 199 6.66 -9.80 20.92
N ILE A 200 5.89 -9.49 19.90
CA ILE A 200 5.65 -10.37 18.74
C ILE A 200 6.93 -10.74 17.96
N ARG A 201 7.85 -9.78 17.73
CA ARG A 201 9.11 -10.06 17.03
C ARG A 201 10.00 -10.98 17.86
N CYS A 202 9.96 -10.83 19.19
CA CYS A 202 10.77 -11.63 20.10
C CYS A 202 10.41 -13.11 20.04
N GLU A 203 9.15 -13.46 19.92
CA GLU A 203 8.75 -14.87 19.81
C GLU A 203 9.38 -15.54 18.59
N LYS A 204 9.45 -14.83 17.44
CA LYS A 204 10.14 -15.34 16.26
C LYS A 204 11.66 -15.33 16.37
N SER A 205 12.24 -14.25 16.87
CA SER A 205 13.71 -14.14 16.98
C SER A 205 14.29 -15.14 17.99
N THR A 206 13.61 -15.35 19.12
CA THR A 206 14.04 -16.34 20.11
C THR A 206 13.83 -17.77 19.61
N ALA A 207 12.74 -18.06 18.89
CA ALA A 207 12.56 -19.35 18.24
C ALA A 207 13.65 -19.63 17.19
N LEU A 208 14.10 -18.61 16.46
CA LEU A 208 15.22 -18.72 15.54
C LEU A 208 16.50 -19.12 16.27
N LEU A 209 16.88 -18.41 17.33
CA LEU A 209 18.09 -18.75 18.09
C LEU A 209 18.01 -20.16 18.70
N ARG A 210 16.85 -20.52 19.27
CA ARG A 210 16.65 -21.88 19.78
C ARG A 210 16.78 -22.96 18.71
N SER A 211 16.27 -22.72 17.51
CA SER A 211 16.45 -23.64 16.37
C SER A 211 17.91 -23.81 15.94
N GLN A 212 18.75 -22.83 16.30
CA GLN A 212 20.20 -22.81 16.04
C GLN A 212 21.06 -23.34 17.22
N GLY A 213 20.42 -23.88 18.26
CA GLY A 213 21.10 -24.55 19.38
C GLY A 213 21.35 -23.70 20.62
N PHE A 214 20.87 -22.44 20.67
CA PHE A 214 21.01 -21.64 21.88
C PHE A 214 20.14 -22.19 23.03
N GLY A 215 20.75 -22.48 24.16
CA GLY A 215 20.09 -23.07 25.32
C GLY A 215 19.31 -22.05 26.16
N GLU A 216 19.91 -20.89 26.40
CA GLU A 216 19.37 -19.84 27.29
C GLU A 216 18.99 -18.59 26.50
N VAL A 217 17.74 -18.56 26.04
CA VAL A 217 17.18 -17.46 25.26
C VAL A 217 15.94 -16.92 25.95
N TYR A 218 15.96 -15.65 26.29
CA TYR A 218 14.95 -14.96 27.06
C TYR A 218 14.32 -13.83 26.23
N HIS A 219 13.06 -13.46 26.55
CA HIS A 219 12.48 -12.25 25.99
C HIS A 219 11.50 -11.58 26.96
N LEU A 220 11.41 -10.26 26.82
CA LEU A 220 10.56 -9.41 27.65
C LEU A 220 9.07 -9.69 27.39
N GLU A 221 8.35 -10.19 28.41
CA GLU A 221 6.90 -10.45 28.33
C GLU A 221 6.15 -9.15 28.08
N GLY A 222 5.36 -9.12 27.02
CA GLY A 222 4.60 -7.95 26.62
C GLY A 222 5.44 -6.82 26.03
N GLY A 223 6.77 -6.97 25.92
CA GLY A 223 7.68 -6.01 25.31
C GLY A 223 7.82 -4.70 26.05
N ILE A 224 8.46 -3.73 25.40
CA ILE A 224 8.74 -2.39 25.95
C ILE A 224 7.47 -1.70 26.49
N LEU A 225 6.35 -1.82 25.79
CA LEU A 225 5.11 -1.18 26.21
C LEU A 225 4.65 -1.68 27.59
N LYS A 226 4.78 -2.99 27.88
CA LYS A 226 4.42 -3.53 29.18
C LYS A 226 5.41 -3.10 30.25
N TYR A 227 6.69 -3.03 29.92
CA TYR A 227 7.72 -2.52 30.80
C TYR A 227 7.48 -1.06 31.20
N LEU A 228 7.23 -0.17 30.24
CA LEU A 228 6.95 1.25 30.48
C LEU A 228 5.64 1.50 31.25
N GLU A 229 4.70 0.57 31.17
CA GLU A 229 3.46 0.61 31.95
C GLU A 229 3.66 0.17 33.41
N THR A 230 4.57 -0.80 33.64
CA THR A 230 4.69 -1.54 34.91
C THR A 230 5.86 -1.04 35.77
N VAL A 231 7.02 -0.78 35.17
CA VAL A 231 8.24 -0.41 35.89
C VAL A 231 8.27 1.10 36.15
N PRO A 232 8.45 1.55 37.41
CA PRO A 232 8.53 2.97 37.73
C PRO A 232 9.71 3.67 37.01
N PRO A 233 9.58 4.95 36.60
CA PRO A 233 10.67 5.68 35.94
C PRO A 233 11.98 5.69 36.73
N THR A 234 11.91 5.67 38.07
CA THR A 234 13.08 5.68 38.98
C THR A 234 13.90 4.39 38.95
N GLU A 235 13.28 3.28 38.52
CA GLU A 235 13.90 1.97 38.44
C GLU A 235 14.19 1.55 36.99
N SER A 236 13.78 2.35 36.06
CA SER A 236 13.83 2.03 34.63
C SER A 236 15.27 2.00 34.09
N ARG A 237 15.54 1.00 33.24
CA ARG A 237 16.73 0.91 32.40
C ARG A 237 16.46 1.39 30.96
N TRP A 238 15.24 1.85 30.69
CA TRP A 238 14.82 2.37 29.40
C TRP A 238 15.21 3.84 29.25
N HIS A 239 15.81 4.21 28.09
CA HIS A 239 16.13 5.57 27.72
C HIS A 239 15.38 6.01 26.46
N GLY A 240 14.88 7.25 26.43
CA GLY A 240 14.15 7.81 25.31
C GLY A 240 12.70 7.36 25.22
N ASP A 241 12.14 7.46 24.01
CA ASP A 241 10.75 7.08 23.70
C ASP A 241 10.66 5.70 23.03
N CYS A 242 9.55 5.01 23.21
CA CYS A 242 9.23 3.78 22.48
C CYS A 242 8.41 4.11 21.24
N PHE A 243 8.90 3.78 20.04
CA PHE A 243 8.14 3.93 18.80
C PHE A 243 6.90 3.05 18.80
N VAL A 244 5.76 3.63 18.40
CA VAL A 244 4.48 2.93 18.19
C VAL A 244 3.94 3.16 16.79
N PHE A 245 3.18 2.18 16.27
CA PHE A 245 2.71 2.16 14.87
C PHE A 245 1.34 2.83 14.68
N ASP A 246 1.02 3.82 15.52
CA ASP A 246 -0.19 4.63 15.42
C ASP A 246 0.14 6.14 15.38
N GLU A 247 -0.88 7.00 15.38
CA GLU A 247 -0.69 8.46 15.27
C GLU A 247 0.02 9.11 16.47
N ARG A 248 0.24 8.39 17.56
CA ARG A 248 1.06 8.88 18.70
C ARG A 248 2.54 8.90 18.39
N VAL A 249 2.98 8.07 17.40
CA VAL A 249 4.37 7.92 16.93
C VAL A 249 5.32 7.37 17.99
N SER A 250 5.31 7.91 19.21
CA SER A 250 6.13 7.44 20.33
C SER A 250 5.38 7.56 21.66
N VAL A 251 5.79 6.76 22.64
CA VAL A 251 5.29 6.80 24.00
C VAL A 251 6.44 6.66 25.01
N GLY A 252 6.31 7.33 26.14
CA GLY A 252 7.19 7.20 27.30
C GLY A 252 6.58 6.37 28.43
N HIS A 253 7.13 6.50 29.65
CA HIS A 253 6.61 5.85 30.86
C HIS A 253 5.14 6.17 31.10
N GLY A 254 4.38 5.18 31.59
CA GLY A 254 2.94 5.28 31.74
C GLY A 254 2.20 5.35 30.42
N LEU A 255 2.86 5.02 29.30
CA LEU A 255 2.34 5.09 27.92
C LEU A 255 1.85 6.49 27.51
N VAL A 256 2.39 7.53 28.16
CA VAL A 256 2.11 8.93 27.83
C VAL A 256 2.67 9.21 26.41
N PRO A 257 1.92 9.91 25.53
CA PRO A 257 2.43 10.29 24.22
C PRO A 257 3.77 11.01 24.31
N GLY A 258 4.74 10.60 23.48
CA GLY A 258 6.05 11.22 23.37
C GLY A 258 6.02 12.48 22.50
N HIS A 259 7.21 13.00 22.19
CA HIS A 259 7.37 14.27 21.48
C HIS A 259 7.68 14.10 19.98
N HIS A 260 7.81 12.85 19.48
CA HIS A 260 8.17 12.60 18.10
C HIS A 260 6.98 12.75 17.15
N GLN A 261 7.25 13.24 15.95
CA GLN A 261 6.30 13.32 14.85
C GLN A 261 6.73 12.39 13.71
N LEU A 262 5.78 11.88 12.96
CA LEU A 262 6.09 11.01 11.83
C LEU A 262 6.29 11.82 10.54
N CYS A 263 7.44 11.67 9.89
CA CYS A 263 7.59 12.16 8.53
C CYS A 263 6.60 11.46 7.59
N ARG A 264 5.63 12.17 7.05
CA ARG A 264 4.59 11.60 6.18
C ARG A 264 5.11 11.16 4.80
N SER A 265 6.36 11.51 4.47
CA SER A 265 7.03 11.09 3.23
C SER A 265 7.78 9.76 3.37
N CYS A 266 8.69 9.63 4.37
CA CYS A 266 9.51 8.44 4.55
C CYS A 266 9.15 7.56 5.75
N ARG A 267 8.29 8.04 6.65
CA ARG A 267 7.84 7.35 7.86
C ARG A 267 8.87 7.26 8.99
N MET A 268 9.95 8.03 8.93
CA MET A 268 10.90 8.17 10.04
C MET A 268 10.27 8.99 11.18
N PRO A 269 10.47 8.61 12.45
CA PRO A 269 10.17 9.50 13.58
C PRO A 269 11.10 10.71 13.57
N LEU A 270 10.59 11.87 13.92
CA LEU A 270 11.32 13.13 13.93
C LEU A 270 11.26 13.75 15.32
N GLY A 271 12.42 14.05 15.89
CA GLY A 271 12.56 14.83 17.12
C GLY A 271 12.48 16.34 16.88
N ALA A 272 12.59 17.11 17.96
CA ALA A 272 12.49 18.58 17.91
C ALA A 272 13.54 19.24 16.99
N GLU A 273 14.77 18.75 17.01
CA GLU A 273 15.86 19.27 16.16
C GLU A 273 15.57 19.05 14.68
N GLU A 274 15.07 17.88 14.31
CA GLU A 274 14.77 17.53 12.93
C GLU A 274 13.57 18.31 12.38
N LEU A 275 12.59 18.63 13.24
CA LEU A 275 11.42 19.44 12.91
C LEU A 275 11.79 20.93 12.69
N THR A 276 12.90 21.40 13.26
CA THR A 276 13.43 22.77 13.06
C THR A 276 14.46 22.85 11.95
N SER A 277 14.85 21.72 11.37
CA SER A 277 15.84 21.65 10.28
C SER A 277 15.35 22.38 9.01
N PRO A 278 16.23 23.10 8.29
CA PRO A 278 15.90 23.69 6.99
C PRO A 278 15.55 22.65 5.91
N LEU A 279 15.85 21.37 6.15
CA LEU A 279 15.50 20.25 5.26
C LEU A 279 14.11 19.68 5.54
N TYR A 280 13.44 20.19 6.59
CA TYR A 280 12.09 19.75 6.94
C TYR A 280 11.04 20.59 6.21
N GLU A 281 10.19 19.91 5.46
CA GLU A 281 8.97 20.47 4.87
C GLU A 281 7.80 19.55 5.25
N ALA A 282 6.84 20.07 6.03
CA ALA A 282 5.73 19.28 6.57
C ALA A 282 5.03 18.45 5.49
N GLY A 283 4.92 17.15 5.71
CA GLY A 283 4.30 16.22 4.76
C GLY A 283 5.12 15.88 3.51
N VAL A 284 6.24 16.53 3.26
CA VAL A 284 7.01 16.47 2.01
C VAL A 284 8.40 15.88 2.20
N SER A 285 9.20 16.43 3.10
CA SER A 285 10.59 15.99 3.35
C SER A 285 11.01 16.15 4.80
N CYS A 286 12.08 15.45 5.18
CA CYS A 286 12.79 15.62 6.45
C CYS A 286 14.29 15.36 6.21
N PRO A 287 15.20 15.59 7.20
CA PRO A 287 16.62 15.33 7.04
C PRO A 287 16.95 13.94 6.50
N HIS A 288 16.17 12.89 6.88
CA HIS A 288 16.40 11.52 6.42
C HIS A 288 16.00 11.26 4.96
N CYS A 289 15.08 12.03 4.39
CA CYS A 289 14.60 11.79 3.03
C CYS A 289 14.74 12.98 2.08
N HIS A 290 15.34 14.08 2.53
CA HIS A 290 15.64 15.22 1.66
C HIS A 290 16.57 14.79 0.52
N GLY A 291 16.29 15.23 -0.69
CA GLY A 291 17.03 14.84 -1.90
C GLY A 291 16.73 13.43 -2.44
N SER A 292 15.98 12.57 -1.73
CA SER A 292 15.66 11.21 -2.18
C SER A 292 14.43 11.11 -3.09
N ARG A 293 13.73 12.23 -3.32
CA ARG A 293 12.48 12.27 -4.10
C ARG A 293 12.66 13.05 -5.40
N THR A 294 12.00 12.58 -6.45
CA THR A 294 11.96 13.33 -7.71
C THR A 294 11.11 14.59 -7.58
N PRO A 295 11.32 15.63 -8.44
CA PRO A 295 10.49 16.84 -8.44
C PRO A 295 8.98 16.55 -8.53
N GLY A 296 8.57 15.59 -9.37
CA GLY A 296 7.16 15.18 -9.49
C GLY A 296 6.62 14.52 -8.22
N GLN A 297 7.44 13.72 -7.52
CA GLN A 297 7.06 13.14 -6.23
C GLN A 297 6.90 14.23 -5.16
N LEU A 298 7.81 15.21 -5.12
CA LEU A 298 7.72 16.34 -4.19
C LEU A 298 6.47 17.18 -4.46
N GLN A 299 6.14 17.46 -5.72
CA GLN A 299 4.91 18.15 -6.09
C GLN A 299 3.66 17.38 -5.65
N ALA A 300 3.61 16.07 -5.85
CA ALA A 300 2.50 15.22 -5.41
C ALA A 300 2.36 15.20 -3.87
N LEU A 301 3.46 15.22 -3.13
CA LEU A 301 3.48 15.30 -1.68
C LEU A 301 2.97 16.66 -1.19
N ARG A 302 3.41 17.78 -1.79
CA ARG A 302 2.92 19.13 -1.50
C ARG A 302 1.43 19.27 -1.77
N GLU A 303 0.96 18.75 -2.90
CA GLU A 303 -0.48 18.77 -3.22
C GLU A 303 -1.29 17.94 -2.21
N ARG A 304 -0.81 16.77 -1.81
CA ARG A 304 -1.45 15.97 -0.75
C ARG A 304 -1.55 16.76 0.57
N GLU A 305 -0.48 17.41 0.98
CA GLU A 305 -0.46 18.21 2.21
C GLU A 305 -1.40 19.42 2.11
N ARG A 306 -1.44 20.09 0.96
CA ARG A 306 -2.39 21.16 0.67
C ARG A 306 -3.83 20.69 0.79
N GLN A 307 -4.18 19.53 0.23
CA GLN A 307 -5.53 18.96 0.30
C GLN A 307 -5.90 18.56 1.73
N MET A 308 -4.96 18.03 2.51
CA MET A 308 -5.19 17.71 3.93
C MET A 308 -5.47 18.96 4.74
N ARG A 309 -4.73 20.05 4.53
CA ARG A 309 -4.95 21.33 5.20
C ARG A 309 -6.30 21.92 4.85
N LEU A 310 -6.65 21.96 3.56
CA LEU A 310 -7.97 22.45 3.10
C LEU A 310 -9.13 21.63 3.67
N ALA A 311 -8.97 20.32 3.83
CA ALA A 311 -9.99 19.48 4.46
C ALA A 311 -10.11 19.78 5.96
N ALA A 312 -8.99 19.97 6.67
CA ALA A 312 -8.99 20.33 8.08
C ALA A 312 -9.67 21.71 8.31
N GLU A 313 -9.41 22.71 7.46
CA GLU A 313 -10.05 24.02 7.51
C GLU A 313 -11.57 23.93 7.33
N ARG A 314 -12.06 22.90 6.61
CA ARG A 314 -13.49 22.62 6.41
C ARG A 314 -14.09 21.70 7.47
N GLY A 315 -13.33 21.31 8.50
CA GLY A 315 -13.74 20.33 9.50
C GLY A 315 -13.96 18.92 8.91
N GLN A 316 -13.31 18.60 7.79
CA GLN A 316 -13.43 17.31 7.08
C GLN A 316 -12.13 16.50 7.15
N GLU A 317 -12.26 15.17 7.19
CA GLU A 317 -11.13 14.27 7.03
C GLU A 317 -10.84 14.04 5.54
N HIS A 318 -9.63 14.36 5.07
CA HIS A 318 -9.23 14.08 3.68
C HIS A 318 -8.79 12.63 3.48
N ILE A 319 -7.99 12.08 4.40
CA ILE A 319 -7.52 10.70 4.34
C ILE A 319 -8.53 9.83 5.06
N GLY A 320 -9.12 8.85 4.35
CA GLY A 320 -10.11 7.94 4.91
C GLY A 320 -11.54 8.45 4.85
N ALA A 321 -11.77 9.69 4.41
CA ALA A 321 -13.11 10.16 4.10
C ALA A 321 -13.79 9.17 3.14
N ARG A 322 -14.94 8.63 3.52
CA ARG A 322 -15.85 8.02 2.55
C ARG A 322 -16.34 9.18 1.69
N LEU A 323 -16.08 9.12 0.38
CA LEU A 323 -16.83 9.98 -0.53
C LEU A 323 -18.30 9.74 -0.20
N PRO A 324 -19.11 10.80 0.05
CA PRO A 324 -20.54 10.63 0.20
C PRO A 324 -20.98 9.77 -0.99
N SER A 325 -21.63 8.64 -0.73
CA SER A 325 -22.44 8.01 -1.75
C SER A 325 -23.31 9.16 -2.28
N ALA A 326 -23.18 9.49 -3.56
CA ALA A 326 -23.98 10.54 -4.16
C ALA A 326 -25.46 10.14 -3.97
N GLN A 327 -26.04 10.58 -2.87
CA GLN A 327 -27.49 10.69 -2.81
C GLN A 327 -27.84 11.81 -3.77
N PRO A 328 -28.67 11.56 -4.78
CA PRO A 328 -29.14 12.63 -5.64
C PRO A 328 -29.79 13.69 -4.75
N SER A 329 -29.25 14.91 -4.76
CA SER A 329 -29.88 16.04 -4.11
C SER A 329 -31.29 16.18 -4.69
N GLN A 330 -32.29 16.44 -3.86
CA GLN A 330 -33.69 16.64 -4.27
C GLN A 330 -33.84 17.70 -5.37
N SER A 331 -32.87 18.61 -5.52
CA SER A 331 -32.83 19.60 -6.61
C SER A 331 -32.44 19.00 -7.99
N ALA A 332 -32.01 17.72 -8.06
CA ALA A 332 -31.74 17.04 -9.33
C ALA A 332 -32.98 16.32 -9.90
N LEU A 333 -34.09 16.28 -9.17
CA LEU A 333 -35.34 15.68 -9.64
C LEU A 333 -36.14 16.56 -10.60
N ASP A 334 -35.80 17.85 -10.70
CA ASP A 334 -36.48 18.81 -11.61
C ASP A 334 -35.73 19.03 -12.94
N ALA A 335 -34.64 18.30 -13.21
CA ALA A 335 -34.00 18.32 -14.51
C ALA A 335 -34.72 17.38 -15.48
N ALA A 336 -34.94 17.84 -16.69
CA ALA A 336 -35.63 17.15 -17.78
C ALA A 336 -35.17 15.69 -17.94
N PRO A 337 -36.04 14.76 -18.37
CA PRO A 337 -35.75 13.33 -18.41
C PRO A 337 -34.49 13.05 -19.25
N THR A 338 -33.47 12.55 -18.61
CA THR A 338 -32.31 11.95 -19.28
C THR A 338 -32.82 10.78 -20.14
N PRO A 339 -32.47 10.67 -21.41
CA PRO A 339 -32.92 9.55 -22.25
C PRO A 339 -32.61 8.23 -21.54
N ALA A 340 -33.62 7.35 -21.47
CA ALA A 340 -33.50 6.05 -20.83
C ALA A 340 -32.27 5.31 -21.40
N LEU A 341 -31.32 4.94 -20.53
CA LEU A 341 -30.15 4.13 -20.90
C LEU A 341 -30.65 2.79 -21.43
N PRO A 342 -30.04 2.26 -22.50
CA PRO A 342 -30.42 0.96 -23.03
C PRO A 342 -30.28 -0.09 -21.92
N THR A 343 -31.24 -0.97 -21.82
CA THR A 343 -31.40 -1.97 -20.77
C THR A 343 -30.22 -2.99 -20.67
N HIS A 344 -29.29 -2.97 -21.65
CA HIS A 344 -28.14 -3.88 -21.70
C HIS A 344 -26.91 -3.19 -22.30
N LEU A 345 -26.15 -2.48 -21.44
CA LEU A 345 -24.84 -1.96 -21.84
C LEU A 345 -23.79 -3.08 -21.91
N PRO A 346 -22.81 -3.01 -22.83
CA PRO A 346 -21.61 -3.82 -22.72
C PRO A 346 -20.94 -3.70 -21.36
N VAL A 347 -20.36 -4.79 -20.82
CA VAL A 347 -19.65 -4.79 -19.54
C VAL A 347 -18.15 -4.82 -19.78
N LEU A 348 -17.43 -3.81 -19.27
CA LEU A 348 -15.96 -3.75 -19.32
C LEU A 348 -15.34 -4.07 -17.97
N TYR A 349 -14.71 -5.23 -17.84
CA TYR A 349 -13.81 -5.51 -16.73
C TYR A 349 -12.47 -4.85 -16.98
N SER A 350 -12.00 -4.04 -16.04
CA SER A 350 -10.86 -3.16 -16.23
C SER A 350 -10.06 -2.98 -14.94
N PHE A 351 -8.77 -2.68 -15.09
CA PHE A 351 -7.93 -2.22 -14.00
C PHE A 351 -7.20 -0.95 -14.46
N ARG A 352 -7.50 0.17 -13.80
CA ARG A 352 -7.06 1.51 -14.22
C ARG A 352 -5.57 1.65 -14.54
N ARG A 353 -4.69 0.94 -13.80
CA ARG A 353 -3.23 1.02 -13.99
C ARG A 353 -2.67 0.01 -15.00
N CYS A 354 -3.48 -0.89 -15.52
CA CYS A 354 -3.08 -1.86 -16.53
C CYS A 354 -2.98 -1.18 -17.90
N PRO A 355 -1.83 -1.22 -18.60
CA PRO A 355 -1.68 -0.59 -19.92
C PRO A 355 -2.64 -1.19 -20.95
N TYR A 356 -2.90 -2.48 -20.90
CA TYR A 356 -3.88 -3.14 -21.77
C TYR A 356 -5.32 -2.65 -21.51
N ALA A 357 -5.72 -2.51 -20.22
CA ALA A 357 -7.04 -1.99 -19.87
C ALA A 357 -7.19 -0.50 -20.25
N MET A 358 -6.09 0.25 -20.22
CA MET A 358 -6.05 1.64 -20.65
C MET A 358 -6.33 1.79 -22.15
N ARG A 359 -5.80 0.90 -22.99
CA ARG A 359 -6.12 0.82 -24.42
C ARG A 359 -7.63 0.72 -24.68
N ALA A 360 -8.27 -0.23 -23.99
CA ALA A 360 -9.72 -0.45 -24.15
C ALA A 360 -10.52 0.80 -23.73
N ARG A 361 -10.19 1.40 -22.58
CA ARG A 361 -10.84 2.63 -22.12
C ARG A 361 -10.68 3.78 -23.11
N LEU A 362 -9.47 3.98 -23.65
CA LEU A 362 -9.19 5.04 -24.63
C LEU A 362 -10.06 4.87 -25.88
N ALA A 363 -10.12 3.67 -26.43
CA ALA A 363 -10.89 3.43 -27.65
C ALA A 363 -12.40 3.53 -27.42
N LEU A 364 -12.92 3.00 -26.31
CA LEU A 364 -14.34 3.11 -25.95
C LEU A 364 -14.73 4.58 -25.76
N ALA A 365 -13.88 5.36 -25.09
CA ALA A 365 -14.11 6.78 -24.91
C ALA A 365 -14.06 7.56 -26.22
N ALA A 366 -13.03 7.35 -27.04
CA ALA A 366 -12.86 8.02 -28.33
C ALA A 366 -14.00 7.73 -29.32
N SER A 367 -14.51 6.49 -29.30
CA SER A 367 -15.62 6.05 -30.15
C SER A 367 -17.01 6.40 -29.60
N GLY A 368 -17.09 6.98 -28.39
CA GLY A 368 -18.36 7.29 -27.73
C GLY A 368 -19.16 6.04 -27.30
N GLN A 369 -18.52 4.87 -27.23
CA GLN A 369 -19.18 3.63 -26.81
C GLN A 369 -19.33 3.60 -25.29
N ALA A 370 -20.54 3.75 -24.78
CA ALA A 370 -20.85 3.60 -23.37
C ALA A 370 -20.80 2.12 -22.94
N CYS A 371 -20.31 1.86 -21.74
CA CYS A 371 -20.30 0.53 -21.14
C CYS A 371 -20.48 0.60 -19.61
N GLU A 372 -20.89 -0.50 -19.00
CA GLU A 372 -20.78 -0.69 -17.55
C GLU A 372 -19.33 -1.01 -17.20
N LEU A 373 -18.69 -0.15 -16.42
CA LEU A 373 -17.31 -0.34 -15.99
C LEU A 373 -17.25 -1.11 -14.66
N ARG A 374 -16.58 -2.25 -14.69
CA ARG A 374 -16.26 -3.05 -13.52
C ARG A 374 -14.77 -2.97 -13.21
N GLU A 375 -14.38 -2.09 -12.29
CA GLU A 375 -12.98 -1.96 -11.87
C GLU A 375 -12.57 -3.17 -11.03
N VAL A 376 -11.51 -3.87 -11.44
CA VAL A 376 -11.08 -5.14 -10.88
C VAL A 376 -9.86 -4.98 -9.97
N VAL A 377 -9.82 -5.72 -8.87
CA VAL A 377 -8.61 -5.90 -8.07
C VAL A 377 -7.90 -7.18 -8.54
N LEU A 378 -6.74 -7.05 -9.21
CA LEU A 378 -6.08 -8.19 -9.89
C LEU A 378 -5.70 -9.37 -8.98
N ARG A 379 -5.53 -9.14 -7.69
CA ARG A 379 -5.25 -10.20 -6.70
C ARG A 379 -6.51 -10.83 -6.10
N ASP A 380 -7.69 -10.26 -6.42
CA ASP A 380 -9.00 -10.64 -5.90
C ASP A 380 -10.00 -10.47 -7.06
N LYS A 381 -9.95 -11.43 -7.99
CA LYS A 381 -10.69 -11.34 -9.25
C LYS A 381 -12.11 -11.83 -9.03
N PRO A 382 -13.14 -11.05 -9.46
CA PRO A 382 -14.53 -11.47 -9.37
C PRO A 382 -14.80 -12.78 -10.13
N ALA A 383 -15.64 -13.65 -9.57
CA ALA A 383 -16.06 -14.90 -10.22
C ALA A 383 -16.64 -14.64 -11.61
N ALA A 384 -17.43 -13.58 -11.78
CA ALA A 384 -18.01 -13.17 -13.05
C ALA A 384 -16.96 -12.83 -14.13
N LEU A 385 -15.80 -12.26 -13.75
CA LEU A 385 -14.68 -12.06 -14.69
C LEU A 385 -14.09 -13.41 -15.13
N LEU A 386 -13.88 -14.34 -14.17
CA LEU A 386 -13.29 -15.65 -14.46
C LEU A 386 -14.23 -16.51 -15.32
N ALA A 387 -15.54 -16.39 -15.11
CA ALA A 387 -16.55 -17.03 -15.95
C ALA A 387 -16.56 -16.44 -17.38
N ALA A 388 -16.42 -15.13 -17.52
CA ALA A 388 -16.37 -14.47 -18.82
C ALA A 388 -15.07 -14.76 -19.59
N SER A 389 -13.93 -14.79 -18.90
CA SER A 389 -12.62 -15.10 -19.50
C SER A 389 -11.76 -15.93 -18.54
N PRO A 390 -11.57 -17.23 -18.81
CA PRO A 390 -10.75 -18.13 -17.99
C PRO A 390 -9.30 -17.70 -17.83
N LYS A 391 -8.76 -16.86 -18.74
CA LYS A 391 -7.44 -16.24 -18.61
C LYS A 391 -7.33 -15.39 -17.34
N GLY A 392 -8.46 -14.86 -16.83
CA GLY A 392 -8.52 -13.98 -15.67
C GLY A 392 -7.67 -12.71 -15.81
N THR A 393 -7.42 -12.25 -17.04
CA THR A 393 -6.71 -11.01 -17.33
C THR A 393 -7.69 -9.89 -17.66
N VAL A 394 -7.24 -8.64 -17.59
CA VAL A 394 -8.00 -7.46 -18.00
C VAL A 394 -7.27 -6.72 -19.11
N PRO A 395 -8.00 -6.08 -20.05
CA PRO A 395 -9.46 -5.88 -20.10
C PRO A 395 -10.21 -7.09 -20.64
N VAL A 396 -11.49 -7.19 -20.28
CA VAL A 396 -12.48 -8.08 -20.90
C VAL A 396 -13.74 -7.27 -21.17
N LEU A 397 -14.21 -7.28 -22.41
CA LEU A 397 -15.48 -6.66 -22.80
C LEU A 397 -16.50 -7.75 -23.10
N VAL A 398 -17.62 -7.71 -22.39
CA VAL A 398 -18.75 -8.62 -22.57
C VAL A 398 -19.87 -7.87 -23.27
N LEU A 399 -20.21 -8.30 -24.47
CA LEU A 399 -21.25 -7.71 -25.31
C LEU A 399 -22.55 -8.51 -25.12
N PRO A 400 -23.68 -7.88 -24.80
CA PRO A 400 -24.98 -8.54 -24.83
C PRO A 400 -25.35 -8.88 -26.28
N GLU A 401 -25.68 -10.13 -26.56
CA GLU A 401 -26.18 -10.58 -27.87
C GLU A 401 -27.47 -11.42 -27.67
N GLU A 402 -28.34 -11.49 -28.68
CA GLU A 402 -29.51 -12.36 -28.68
C GLU A 402 -29.06 -13.84 -28.63
N GLY A 403 -29.40 -14.51 -27.55
CA GLY A 403 -29.02 -15.92 -27.34
C GLY A 403 -27.74 -16.16 -26.55
N GLY A 404 -27.10 -15.11 -26.00
CA GLY A 404 -25.91 -15.23 -25.15
C GLY A 404 -25.09 -13.95 -25.03
N ALA A 405 -23.84 -14.09 -24.64
CA ALA A 405 -22.91 -12.97 -24.53
C ALA A 405 -21.67 -13.24 -25.38
N LYS A 406 -21.25 -12.28 -26.20
CA LYS A 406 -19.97 -12.32 -26.89
C LYS A 406 -18.89 -11.69 -26.04
N VAL A 407 -17.77 -12.37 -25.87
CA VAL A 407 -16.65 -11.90 -25.08
C VAL A 407 -15.48 -11.50 -25.99
N ILE A 408 -14.92 -10.31 -25.73
CA ILE A 408 -13.67 -9.84 -26.35
C ILE A 408 -12.65 -9.65 -25.22
N ASP A 409 -11.62 -10.48 -25.16
CA ASP A 409 -10.65 -10.53 -24.06
C ASP A 409 -9.21 -10.11 -24.49
N GLN A 410 -9.08 -9.51 -25.68
CA GLN A 410 -7.84 -8.89 -26.14
C GLN A 410 -8.02 -7.39 -26.26
N SER A 411 -7.11 -6.63 -25.65
CA SER A 411 -7.21 -5.16 -25.62
C SER A 411 -7.26 -4.52 -27.00
N LEU A 412 -6.46 -5.04 -27.94
CA LEU A 412 -6.42 -4.53 -29.31
C LEU A 412 -7.72 -4.84 -30.07
N ASP A 413 -8.32 -6.00 -29.85
CA ASP A 413 -9.59 -6.35 -30.47
C ASP A 413 -10.74 -5.50 -29.91
N ILE A 414 -10.69 -5.15 -28.61
CA ILE A 414 -11.63 -4.19 -28.02
C ILE A 414 -11.46 -2.82 -28.68
N MET A 415 -10.21 -2.35 -28.85
CA MET A 415 -9.94 -1.07 -29.56
C MET A 415 -10.55 -1.08 -30.96
N ARG A 416 -10.25 -2.11 -31.74
CA ARG A 416 -10.75 -2.25 -33.11
C ARG A 416 -12.27 -2.35 -33.17
N TRP A 417 -12.87 -3.14 -32.28
CA TRP A 417 -14.32 -3.25 -32.17
C TRP A 417 -14.99 -1.90 -31.92
N ALA A 418 -14.43 -1.09 -31.03
CA ALA A 418 -14.95 0.23 -30.72
C ALA A 418 -14.80 1.21 -31.89
N LEU A 419 -13.62 1.30 -32.46
CA LEU A 419 -13.27 2.22 -33.55
C LEU A 419 -13.94 1.85 -34.88
N GLN A 420 -14.21 0.57 -35.15
CA GLN A 420 -15.00 0.16 -36.33
C GLN A 420 -16.46 0.65 -36.26
N ARG A 421 -17.00 0.93 -35.06
CA ARG A 421 -18.34 1.51 -34.88
C ARG A 421 -18.33 3.02 -35.05
N SER A 422 -17.30 3.68 -34.54
CA SER A 422 -17.15 5.13 -34.64
C SER A 422 -15.68 5.49 -34.41
N ASP A 423 -15.07 6.16 -35.37
CA ASP A 423 -13.67 6.61 -35.31
C ASP A 423 -13.56 8.11 -35.63
N PRO A 424 -14.12 8.99 -34.79
CA PRO A 424 -14.09 10.43 -35.04
C PRO A 424 -12.68 10.99 -35.04
N GLY A 425 -11.75 10.36 -34.33
CA GLY A 425 -10.32 10.72 -34.26
C GLY A 425 -9.49 10.18 -35.41
N ARG A 426 -10.09 9.41 -36.34
CA ARG A 426 -9.40 8.78 -37.47
C ARG A 426 -8.18 7.93 -37.08
N TRP A 427 -8.26 7.24 -35.95
CA TRP A 427 -7.15 6.44 -35.43
C TRP A 427 -6.79 5.26 -36.32
N LEU A 428 -7.75 4.74 -37.08
CA LEU A 428 -7.53 3.65 -38.04
C LEU A 428 -6.96 4.13 -39.37
N GLN A 429 -6.78 5.44 -39.55
CA GLN A 429 -6.35 6.06 -40.81
C GLN A 429 -5.07 6.86 -40.57
N PRO A 430 -3.87 6.29 -40.81
CA PRO A 430 -2.62 7.05 -40.76
C PRO A 430 -2.60 8.17 -41.79
N SER A 431 -1.94 9.28 -41.47
CA SER A 431 -1.77 10.40 -42.42
C SER A 431 -0.45 10.31 -43.24
N THR A 432 0.28 9.22 -43.08
CA THR A 432 1.45 8.85 -43.86
C THR A 432 1.06 7.91 -44.99
N GLY A 433 2.02 7.54 -45.87
CA GLY A 433 1.82 6.46 -46.84
C GLY A 433 1.74 5.05 -46.24
N ASP A 434 1.88 4.93 -44.91
CA ASP A 434 1.71 3.68 -44.16
C ASP A 434 0.23 3.25 -44.12
N ASP A 435 0.02 1.98 -43.88
CA ASP A 435 -1.30 1.39 -43.75
C ASP A 435 -1.58 0.91 -42.30
N LEU A 436 -2.78 0.42 -42.06
CA LEU A 436 -3.17 -0.16 -40.79
C LEU A 436 -2.26 -1.35 -40.39
N GLN A 437 -1.71 -2.09 -41.35
CA GLN A 437 -0.83 -3.23 -41.07
C GLN A 437 0.51 -2.77 -40.47
N ALA A 438 1.06 -1.65 -40.92
CA ALA A 438 2.26 -1.07 -40.30
C ALA A 438 2.03 -0.63 -38.87
N MET A 439 0.86 -0.05 -38.56
CA MET A 439 0.47 0.25 -37.17
C MET A 439 0.34 -1.01 -36.31
N LEU A 440 -0.30 -2.05 -36.84
CA LEU A 440 -0.49 -3.34 -36.14
C LEU A 440 0.86 -4.04 -35.92
N ALA A 441 1.80 -3.95 -36.86
CA ALA A 441 3.14 -4.50 -36.69
C ALA A 441 3.91 -3.82 -35.54
N LEU A 442 3.84 -2.49 -35.41
CA LEU A 442 4.44 -1.77 -34.29
C LEU A 442 3.79 -2.14 -32.94
N ILE A 443 2.45 -2.27 -32.92
CA ILE A 443 1.72 -2.68 -31.73
C ILE A 443 2.13 -4.11 -31.32
N ALA A 444 2.26 -5.02 -32.27
CA ALA A 444 2.71 -6.40 -32.03
C ALA A 444 4.15 -6.44 -31.46
N ALA A 445 5.05 -5.62 -31.98
CA ALA A 445 6.41 -5.48 -31.44
C ALA A 445 6.41 -4.91 -30.01
N CYS A 446 5.50 -3.98 -29.71
CA CYS A 446 5.31 -3.46 -28.36
C CYS A 446 4.77 -4.55 -27.41
N ASP A 447 3.79 -5.32 -27.84
CA ASP A 447 3.15 -6.39 -27.02
C ASP A 447 4.06 -7.61 -26.83
N GLY A 448 4.98 -7.86 -27.75
CA GLY A 448 5.98 -8.91 -27.68
C GLY A 448 7.27 -8.45 -26.99
N THR A 449 8.27 -8.10 -27.80
CA THR A 449 9.64 -7.82 -27.34
C THR A 449 9.69 -6.71 -26.30
N PHE A 450 9.04 -5.57 -26.55
CA PHE A 450 9.12 -4.45 -25.60
C PHE A 450 8.44 -4.78 -24.27
N LYS A 451 7.28 -5.41 -24.31
CA LYS A 451 6.57 -5.79 -23.08
C LYS A 451 7.34 -6.80 -22.22
N GLN A 452 8.04 -7.74 -22.86
CA GLN A 452 8.88 -8.70 -22.15
C GLN A 452 10.00 -7.97 -21.38
N VAL A 453 10.80 -7.17 -22.07
CA VAL A 453 11.91 -6.45 -21.43
C VAL A 453 11.42 -5.40 -20.42
N LEU A 454 10.27 -4.78 -20.66
CA LEU A 454 9.61 -3.89 -19.69
C LEU A 454 9.30 -4.61 -18.37
N ASP A 455 8.84 -5.87 -18.41
CA ASP A 455 8.59 -6.65 -17.21
C ASP A 455 9.88 -7.01 -16.49
N HIS A 456 10.96 -7.33 -17.20
CA HIS A 456 12.29 -7.58 -16.63
C HIS A 456 12.84 -6.31 -15.94
N CYS A 457 12.75 -5.15 -16.58
CA CYS A 457 13.14 -3.88 -15.96
C CYS A 457 12.31 -3.56 -14.71
N LYS A 458 11.01 -3.86 -14.73
CA LYS A 458 10.07 -3.47 -13.67
C LYS A 458 10.03 -4.44 -12.49
N TYR A 459 10.24 -5.72 -12.75
CA TYR A 459 10.10 -6.81 -11.77
C TYR A 459 11.33 -7.73 -11.77
N PRO A 460 12.54 -7.21 -11.62
CA PRO A 460 13.77 -7.99 -11.76
C PRO A 460 13.81 -9.20 -10.81
N SER A 461 13.22 -9.09 -9.62
CA SER A 461 13.13 -10.21 -8.67
C SER A 461 12.30 -11.42 -9.12
N ARG A 462 11.63 -11.35 -10.27
CA ARG A 462 10.89 -12.47 -10.85
C ARG A 462 11.71 -13.30 -11.83
N TYR A 463 12.89 -12.80 -12.21
CA TYR A 463 13.74 -13.38 -13.25
C TYR A 463 15.10 -13.74 -12.65
N PRO A 464 15.38 -15.03 -12.37
CA PRO A 464 16.66 -15.46 -11.82
C PRO A 464 17.84 -15.01 -12.71
N GLY A 465 18.88 -14.44 -12.09
CA GLY A 465 20.03 -13.87 -12.79
C GLY A 465 19.84 -12.46 -13.35
N GLU A 466 18.65 -11.88 -13.18
CA GLU A 466 18.32 -10.51 -13.62
C GLU A 466 17.94 -9.60 -12.44
N GLU A 467 18.39 -9.92 -11.24
CA GLU A 467 18.19 -9.07 -10.06
C GLU A 467 18.78 -7.68 -10.28
N ALA A 468 18.23 -6.69 -9.61
CA ALA A 468 18.68 -5.30 -9.75
C ALA A 468 20.20 -5.17 -9.52
N GLY A 469 20.91 -4.57 -10.48
CA GLY A 469 22.36 -4.43 -10.45
C GLY A 469 23.15 -5.55 -11.14
N THR A 470 22.51 -6.61 -11.63
CA THR A 470 23.16 -7.67 -12.39
C THR A 470 23.36 -7.31 -13.87
N PRO A 471 24.32 -7.96 -14.58
CA PRO A 471 24.47 -7.81 -16.03
C PRO A 471 23.20 -8.15 -16.82
N GLY A 472 22.41 -9.15 -16.38
CA GLY A 472 21.15 -9.52 -17.02
C GLY A 472 20.12 -8.39 -16.94
N HIS A 473 19.96 -7.75 -15.77
CA HIS A 473 19.10 -6.58 -15.61
C HIS A 473 19.56 -5.38 -16.46
N ALA A 474 20.88 -5.14 -16.55
CA ALA A 474 21.43 -4.10 -17.40
C ALA A 474 21.16 -4.38 -18.90
N ALA A 475 21.23 -5.64 -19.33
CA ALA A 475 20.92 -6.05 -20.71
C ALA A 475 19.42 -5.83 -21.04
N ALA A 476 18.51 -6.11 -20.09
CA ALA A 476 17.08 -5.82 -20.25
C ALA A 476 16.83 -4.31 -20.47
N TRP A 477 17.47 -3.45 -19.69
CA TRP A 477 17.39 -2.00 -19.87
C TRP A 477 17.95 -1.56 -21.24
N ALA A 478 19.12 -2.09 -21.65
CA ALA A 478 19.70 -1.76 -22.96
C ALA A 478 18.79 -2.16 -24.13
N THR A 479 18.13 -3.32 -24.01
CA THR A 479 17.16 -3.78 -25.01
C THR A 479 15.92 -2.89 -25.06
N ALA A 480 15.40 -2.46 -23.89
CA ALA A 480 14.26 -1.55 -23.83
C ALA A 480 14.61 -0.17 -24.42
N ASP A 481 15.79 0.38 -24.08
CA ASP A 481 16.29 1.64 -24.62
C ASP A 481 16.45 1.57 -26.14
N GLY A 482 17.04 0.48 -26.65
CA GLY A 482 17.20 0.23 -28.08
C GLY A 482 15.86 0.18 -28.83
N TRP A 483 14.85 -0.44 -28.22
CA TRP A 483 13.51 -0.47 -28.80
C TRP A 483 12.89 0.93 -28.87
N VAL A 484 12.99 1.73 -27.79
CA VAL A 484 12.49 3.12 -27.77
C VAL A 484 13.15 3.96 -28.88
N MET A 485 14.48 3.83 -29.03
CA MET A 485 15.23 4.56 -30.06
C MET A 485 14.81 4.17 -31.48
N GLN A 486 14.75 2.88 -31.77
CA GLN A 486 14.52 2.38 -33.12
C GLN A 486 13.06 2.45 -33.55
N ALA A 487 12.15 2.11 -32.64
CA ALA A 487 10.73 2.00 -32.97
C ALA A 487 9.97 3.32 -32.83
N LEU A 488 10.37 4.20 -31.90
CA LEU A 488 9.65 5.43 -31.59
C LEU A 488 10.45 6.69 -32.00
N GLU A 489 11.64 6.89 -31.42
CA GLU A 489 12.41 8.12 -31.62
C GLU A 489 12.69 8.36 -33.11
N ALA A 490 13.12 7.33 -33.81
CA ALA A 490 13.40 7.43 -35.25
C ALA A 490 12.18 7.87 -36.07
N ARG A 491 10.95 7.44 -35.70
CA ARG A 491 9.72 7.87 -36.40
C ARG A 491 9.35 9.31 -36.04
N LEU A 492 9.51 9.69 -34.79
CA LEU A 492 9.10 10.99 -34.26
C LEU A 492 10.07 12.14 -34.67
N VAL A 493 11.18 11.85 -35.33
CA VAL A 493 12.08 12.89 -35.90
C VAL A 493 11.35 13.75 -36.90
N THR A 494 10.51 13.14 -37.74
CA THR A 494 9.84 13.81 -38.88
C THR A 494 8.34 13.97 -38.69
N GLN A 495 7.78 13.44 -37.63
CA GLN A 495 6.33 13.38 -37.42
C GLN A 495 5.96 13.78 -35.99
N ALA A 496 4.77 14.37 -35.80
CA ALA A 496 4.25 14.73 -34.49
C ALA A 496 3.72 13.51 -33.71
N TRP A 497 3.23 12.50 -34.46
CA TRP A 497 2.69 11.23 -33.94
C TRP A 497 3.32 10.06 -34.69
N LEU A 498 3.22 8.84 -34.17
CA LEU A 498 3.93 7.67 -34.71
C LEU A 498 3.63 7.37 -36.18
N PHE A 499 2.46 7.76 -36.67
CA PHE A 499 2.02 7.55 -38.05
C PHE A 499 1.41 8.83 -38.69
N GLY A 500 2.08 9.98 -38.46
CA GLY A 500 1.76 11.20 -39.19
C GLY A 500 1.44 12.41 -38.32
N SER A 501 0.47 13.23 -38.73
CA SER A 501 0.16 14.53 -38.15
C SER A 501 -0.87 14.49 -37.04
N HIS A 502 -1.59 13.37 -36.86
CA HIS A 502 -2.58 13.18 -35.82
C HIS A 502 -2.35 11.83 -35.09
N ALA A 503 -2.88 11.74 -33.86
CA ALA A 503 -2.78 10.53 -33.07
C ALA A 503 -3.53 9.36 -33.73
N THR A 504 -2.90 8.19 -33.79
CA THR A 504 -3.43 6.99 -34.42
C THR A 504 -3.64 5.86 -33.43
N LEU A 505 -4.17 4.72 -33.91
CA LEU A 505 -4.28 3.48 -33.14
C LEU A 505 -2.94 3.08 -32.50
N ALA A 506 -1.83 3.25 -33.23
CA ALA A 506 -0.50 2.93 -32.73
C ALA A 506 -0.11 3.80 -31.53
N ASP A 507 -0.35 5.11 -31.59
CA ASP A 507 -0.07 6.01 -30.48
C ASP A 507 -0.84 5.61 -29.22
N MET A 508 -2.14 5.37 -29.36
CA MET A 508 -3.03 5.02 -28.26
C MET A 508 -2.76 3.61 -27.69
N ALA A 509 -2.22 2.72 -28.51
CA ALA A 509 -1.87 1.38 -28.08
C ALA A 509 -0.47 1.30 -27.44
N VAL A 510 0.50 2.08 -27.90
CA VAL A 510 1.90 2.02 -27.46
C VAL A 510 2.16 2.92 -26.24
N ALA A 511 1.61 4.13 -26.22
CA ALA A 511 1.87 5.10 -25.16
C ALA A 511 1.61 4.60 -23.74
N PRO A 512 0.59 3.78 -23.42
CA PRO A 512 0.40 3.21 -22.07
C PRO A 512 1.59 2.41 -21.56
N PHE A 513 2.31 1.70 -22.43
CA PHE A 513 3.50 0.90 -22.10
C PHE A 513 4.74 1.77 -21.95
N VAL A 514 4.94 2.72 -22.87
CA VAL A 514 6.04 3.69 -22.76
C VAL A 514 5.90 4.55 -21.50
N ARG A 515 4.67 4.97 -21.15
CA ARG A 515 4.38 5.62 -19.87
C ARG A 515 4.74 4.75 -18.68
N GLN A 516 4.50 3.43 -18.77
CA GLN A 516 4.88 2.51 -17.69
C GLN A 516 6.40 2.39 -17.60
N PHE A 517 7.11 2.34 -18.72
CA PHE A 517 8.57 2.30 -18.81
C PHE A 517 9.19 3.57 -18.22
N ALA A 518 8.75 4.74 -18.65
CA ALA A 518 9.17 6.04 -18.12
C ALA A 518 8.97 6.17 -16.60
N GLY A 519 7.96 5.51 -16.07
CA GLY A 519 7.65 5.53 -14.63
C GLY A 519 8.44 4.53 -13.77
N ILE A 520 9.29 3.67 -14.34
CA ILE A 520 10.16 2.76 -13.57
C ILE A 520 11.34 3.54 -12.98
N ASP A 521 12.03 4.30 -13.84
CA ASP A 521 13.17 5.15 -13.47
C ASP A 521 13.04 6.49 -14.22
N ALA A 522 12.53 7.49 -13.54
CA ALA A 522 12.30 8.81 -14.12
C ALA A 522 13.60 9.54 -14.47
N ALA A 523 14.67 9.35 -13.68
CA ALA A 523 15.96 10.00 -13.95
C ALA A 523 16.59 9.43 -15.22
N ARG A 524 16.55 8.10 -15.39
CA ARG A 524 16.99 7.43 -16.62
C ARG A 524 16.16 7.86 -17.83
N TRP A 525 14.84 7.97 -17.67
CA TRP A 525 13.96 8.43 -18.74
C TRP A 525 14.31 9.85 -19.22
N GLU A 526 14.55 10.78 -18.29
CA GLU A 526 14.93 12.15 -18.62
C GLU A 526 16.34 12.25 -19.23
N ALA A 527 17.28 11.40 -18.82
CA ALA A 527 18.64 11.38 -19.36
C ALA A 527 18.75 10.65 -20.71
N GLY A 528 17.70 9.92 -21.12
CA GLY A 528 17.72 9.11 -22.32
C GLY A 528 17.82 9.93 -23.63
N ALA A 529 18.44 9.36 -24.68
CA ALA A 529 18.68 9.99 -25.97
C ALA A 529 17.43 10.01 -26.89
N TRP A 530 16.24 10.16 -26.31
CA TRP A 530 14.94 10.15 -27.01
C TRP A 530 14.07 11.38 -26.71
N PRO A 531 14.53 12.60 -27.05
CA PRO A 531 13.81 13.84 -26.73
C PRO A 531 12.45 13.93 -27.42
N ARG A 532 12.31 13.41 -28.65
CA ARG A 532 11.04 13.41 -29.37
C ARG A 532 10.02 12.46 -28.76
N THR A 533 10.45 11.29 -28.32
CA THR A 533 9.60 10.33 -27.62
C THR A 533 9.13 10.89 -26.27
N ARG A 534 9.98 11.62 -25.54
CA ARG A 534 9.56 12.34 -24.32
C ARG A 534 8.48 13.39 -24.62
N GLN A 535 8.69 14.21 -25.64
CA GLN A 535 7.73 15.22 -26.06
C GLN A 535 6.40 14.60 -26.49
N TRP A 536 6.45 13.54 -27.30
CA TRP A 536 5.27 12.78 -27.72
C TRP A 536 4.52 12.18 -26.54
N LEU A 537 5.21 11.55 -25.61
CA LEU A 537 4.58 10.97 -24.42
C LEU A 537 3.94 12.05 -23.54
N ALA A 538 4.62 13.19 -23.34
CA ALA A 538 4.08 14.33 -22.59
C ALA A 538 2.82 14.89 -23.26
N GLY A 539 2.84 15.06 -24.59
CA GLY A 539 1.68 15.48 -25.38
C GLY A 539 0.52 14.51 -25.27
N TRP A 540 0.79 13.20 -25.35
CA TRP A 540 -0.24 12.17 -25.16
C TRP A 540 -0.84 12.19 -23.75
N GLN A 541 -0.02 12.39 -22.70
CA GLN A 541 -0.50 12.51 -21.32
C GLN A 541 -1.33 13.77 -21.06
N ALA A 542 -1.12 14.82 -21.83
CA ALA A 542 -1.87 16.08 -21.77
C ALA A 542 -3.22 16.03 -22.53
N LEU A 543 -3.50 14.95 -23.26
CA LEU A 543 -4.79 14.81 -23.95
C LEU A 543 -5.96 14.78 -22.95
N PRO A 544 -7.04 15.58 -23.16
CA PRO A 544 -8.24 15.49 -22.33
C PRO A 544 -8.83 14.07 -22.25
N LEU A 545 -8.71 13.31 -23.35
CA LEU A 545 -9.12 11.92 -23.40
C LEU A 545 -8.36 11.04 -22.40
N PHE A 546 -7.04 11.25 -22.24
CA PHE A 546 -6.27 10.50 -21.26
C PHE A 546 -6.72 10.81 -19.83
N GLU A 547 -6.95 12.06 -19.50
CA GLU A 547 -7.48 12.46 -18.20
C GLU A 547 -8.85 11.81 -17.92
N ALA A 548 -9.76 11.88 -18.90
CA ALA A 548 -11.11 11.31 -18.79
C ALA A 548 -11.10 9.80 -18.49
N VAL A 549 -10.22 9.01 -19.14
CA VAL A 549 -10.15 7.56 -18.94
C VAL A 549 -9.41 7.16 -17.67
N MET A 550 -8.67 8.08 -17.05
CA MET A 550 -7.91 7.82 -15.81
C MET A 550 -8.71 8.08 -14.53
N GLY A 551 -10.00 8.32 -14.61
CA GLY A 551 -10.91 8.41 -13.47
C GLY A 551 -10.75 7.22 -12.51
N LYS A 552 -10.91 7.48 -11.21
CA LYS A 552 -10.86 6.46 -10.16
C LYS A 552 -12.26 5.92 -9.93
N TYR A 553 -12.42 4.61 -10.04
CA TYR A 553 -13.66 3.91 -9.76
C TYR A 553 -13.48 2.99 -8.55
N PRO A 554 -14.54 2.73 -7.75
CA PRO A 554 -14.50 1.73 -6.70
C PRO A 554 -14.24 0.34 -7.29
N ALA A 555 -13.66 -0.55 -6.51
CA ALA A 555 -13.54 -1.96 -6.90
C ALA A 555 -14.96 -2.56 -6.99
N TRP A 556 -15.27 -3.14 -8.14
CA TRP A 556 -16.60 -3.74 -8.38
C TRP A 556 -16.77 -5.05 -7.61
N ARG A 557 -17.97 -5.25 -7.06
CA ARG A 557 -18.44 -6.49 -6.45
C ARG A 557 -19.77 -6.91 -7.09
N GLU A 558 -20.07 -8.16 -7.06
CA GLU A 558 -21.36 -8.68 -7.51
C GLU A 558 -22.50 -8.06 -6.68
N GLY A 559 -23.53 -7.55 -7.35
CA GLY A 559 -24.62 -6.82 -6.70
C GLY A 559 -24.41 -5.30 -6.59
N ASP A 560 -23.23 -4.75 -6.92
CA ASP A 560 -23.03 -3.31 -6.97
C ASP A 560 -23.88 -2.66 -8.08
N ALA A 561 -24.32 -1.41 -7.82
CA ALA A 561 -24.99 -0.61 -8.84
C ALA A 561 -24.07 -0.39 -10.07
N PRO A 562 -24.60 -0.48 -11.30
CA PRO A 562 -23.81 -0.29 -12.51
C PRO A 562 -23.13 1.08 -12.56
N VAL A 563 -21.83 1.09 -12.84
CA VAL A 563 -21.06 2.31 -13.07
C VAL A 563 -20.95 2.53 -14.58
N VAL A 564 -21.62 3.54 -15.10
CA VAL A 564 -21.58 3.85 -16.53
C VAL A 564 -20.30 4.59 -16.87
N PHE A 565 -19.52 4.01 -17.76
CA PHE A 565 -18.37 4.63 -18.38
C PHE A 565 -18.78 5.19 -19.74
N ALA A 566 -18.99 6.48 -19.79
CA ALA A 566 -19.31 7.24 -20.98
C ALA A 566 -18.58 8.58 -20.93
N PRO A 567 -17.23 8.59 -20.99
CA PRO A 567 -16.48 9.84 -21.03
C PRO A 567 -16.82 10.60 -22.32
N ARG A 568 -17.21 11.84 -22.17
CA ARG A 568 -17.50 12.77 -23.27
C ARG A 568 -16.25 13.53 -23.68
#